data_bdb0851b82ccb095fc0fcaff71888561
#
_entry.id   bdb0851b82ccb095fc0fcaff71888561
#
_cell.length_a   1.000
_cell.length_b   1.000
_cell.length_c   1.000
_cell.angle_alpha   90.00
_cell.angle_beta   90.00
_cell.angle_gamma   90.00
#
_symmetry.space_group_name_H-M   'P 1'
#
loop_
_entity.id
_entity.type
_entity.pdbx_description
1 polymer ?
#
loop_
_entity_poly.entity_id
_entity_poly.type
_entity_poly.pdbx_seq_one_letter_code
_entity_poly.pdbx_strand_id
1 'polypeptide(L)'
;MTVTLDAADVRALGPAGAVAAVREALAGGLDPDGDVPRAVVPLAHGQGLLMPSESGGWFGVKVATVAPGNAARGLPRINATYLLHDSATLRPVALLDGVALTTLRTPAVSVAACLDRLRVLAAGGGGLRLVVFGAGPQGEGHAAAVRAHVPVADVTVVTRRGGPAPGWADRHLSADGGGAGAQVRRADVVVTATSAREPVVDGRLVRDGAVVLAVGSHEPDARELDSVLMGRATVLVESRATALREAGDVVMAIHEGSLAPDDLITLAEPTGSRRDLPADRPLVVKTCGMGWQDLVVAVAAHRRKERKEGKK
;
A
#
# COMPACT_ATOMS: atom_id res chain seq x y z
N MET A 1 14.90 -13.84 25.09
CA MET A 1 13.69 -14.62 24.75
C MET A 1 13.05 -14.00 23.52
N THR A 2 12.50 -14.80 22.60
CA THR A 2 11.77 -14.30 21.43
C THR A 2 10.39 -13.81 21.91
N VAL A 3 10.02 -12.57 21.56
CA VAL A 3 8.73 -11.96 21.94
C VAL A 3 7.68 -12.27 20.86
N THR A 4 6.45 -12.58 21.24
CA THR A 4 5.34 -12.70 20.29
C THR A 4 4.51 -11.42 20.29
N LEU A 5 4.30 -10.84 19.10
CA LEU A 5 3.38 -9.75 18.86
C LEU A 5 2.16 -10.30 18.07
N ASP A 6 1.05 -10.38 18.75
CA ASP A 6 -0.21 -10.76 18.11
C ASP A 6 -0.77 -9.62 17.23
N ALA A 7 -1.92 -9.87 16.59
CA ALA A 7 -2.54 -8.90 15.72
C ALA A 7 -2.92 -7.58 16.44
N ALA A 8 -3.25 -7.63 17.74
CA ALA A 8 -3.58 -6.44 18.53
C ALA A 8 -2.32 -5.61 18.83
N ASP A 9 -1.22 -6.28 19.19
CA ASP A 9 0.09 -5.64 19.42
C ASP A 9 0.59 -4.92 18.16
N VAL A 10 0.49 -5.56 17.00
CA VAL A 10 0.90 -4.96 15.71
C VAL A 10 0.02 -3.75 15.39
N ARG A 11 -1.32 -3.91 15.46
CA ARG A 11 -2.25 -2.81 15.18
C ARG A 11 -2.11 -1.64 16.16
N ALA A 12 -1.63 -1.90 17.37
CA ALA A 12 -1.43 -0.86 18.37
C ALA A 12 -0.37 0.19 17.98
N LEU A 13 0.49 -0.07 16.97
CA LEU A 13 1.36 0.95 16.38
C LEU A 13 0.53 2.06 15.71
N GLY A 14 -0.59 1.71 15.12
CA GLY A 14 -1.50 2.60 14.41
C GLY A 14 -0.97 3.10 13.08
N PRO A 15 -1.86 3.64 12.21
CA PRO A 15 -1.48 4.13 10.89
C PRO A 15 -0.43 5.26 10.95
N ALA A 16 -0.57 6.20 11.88
CA ALA A 16 0.39 7.31 12.04
C ALA A 16 1.79 6.82 12.39
N GLY A 17 1.89 5.86 13.32
CA GLY A 17 3.18 5.27 13.70
C GLY A 17 3.83 4.48 12.56
N ALA A 18 3.03 3.76 11.76
CA ALA A 18 3.53 3.02 10.61
C ALA A 18 4.03 3.95 9.50
N VAL A 19 3.29 5.03 9.18
CA VAL A 19 3.74 6.06 8.20
C VAL A 19 5.01 6.74 8.68
N ALA A 20 5.11 7.07 9.98
CA ALA A 20 6.32 7.67 10.54
C ALA A 20 7.52 6.74 10.37
N ALA A 21 7.39 5.44 10.70
CA ALA A 21 8.46 4.45 10.55
C ALA A 21 8.95 4.34 9.10
N VAL A 22 8.03 4.31 8.13
CA VAL A 22 8.38 4.31 6.69
C VAL A 22 9.14 5.57 6.31
N ARG A 23 8.65 6.75 6.69
CA ARG A 23 9.29 8.03 6.37
C ARG A 23 10.67 8.17 7.01
N GLU A 24 10.82 7.75 8.26
CA GLU A 24 12.11 7.74 8.97
C GLU A 24 13.12 6.83 8.28
N ALA A 25 12.72 5.63 7.86
CA ALA A 25 13.61 4.71 7.17
C ALA A 25 14.10 5.29 5.83
N LEU A 26 13.20 5.84 5.01
CA LEU A 26 13.54 6.47 3.75
C LEU A 26 14.42 7.72 3.95
N ALA A 27 14.12 8.56 4.94
CA ALA A 27 14.94 9.72 5.28
C ALA A 27 16.31 9.34 5.85
N GLY A 28 16.41 8.18 6.49
CA GLY A 28 17.66 7.58 6.98
C GLY A 28 18.52 6.91 5.91
N GLY A 29 18.12 6.98 4.64
CA GLY A 29 18.88 6.45 3.51
C GLY A 29 18.59 4.99 3.16
N LEU A 30 17.45 4.43 3.63
CA LEU A 30 17.01 3.14 3.12
C LEU A 30 16.75 3.26 1.62
N ASP A 31 17.42 2.40 0.83
CA ASP A 31 17.24 2.31 -0.61
C ASP A 31 16.32 1.14 -0.96
N PRO A 32 15.08 1.40 -1.42
CA PRO A 32 14.17 0.33 -1.85
C PRO A 32 14.66 -0.50 -3.04
N ASP A 33 15.49 0.07 -3.92
CA ASP A 33 16.03 -0.66 -5.08
C ASP A 33 17.12 -1.67 -4.67
N GLY A 34 17.75 -1.49 -3.51
CA GLY A 34 18.68 -2.43 -2.91
C GLY A 34 18.05 -3.56 -2.10
N ASP A 35 16.71 -3.57 -1.92
CA ASP A 35 16.04 -4.61 -1.13
C ASP A 35 16.04 -5.98 -1.82
N VAL A 36 16.01 -7.03 -1.01
CA VAL A 36 16.03 -8.41 -1.50
C VAL A 36 14.71 -8.76 -2.21
N PRO A 37 14.74 -9.22 -3.46
CA PRO A 37 13.53 -9.65 -4.14
C PRO A 37 12.81 -10.78 -3.40
N ARG A 38 11.48 -10.75 -3.40
CA ARG A 38 10.70 -11.86 -2.84
C ARG A 38 10.89 -13.14 -3.64
N ALA A 39 10.90 -14.28 -2.97
CA ALA A 39 10.80 -15.58 -3.59
C ALA A 39 9.35 -16.07 -3.61
N VAL A 40 8.88 -16.53 -4.77
CA VAL A 40 7.57 -17.16 -4.95
C VAL A 40 7.75 -18.66 -5.06
N VAL A 41 7.16 -19.41 -4.15
CA VAL A 41 7.24 -20.87 -4.08
C VAL A 41 5.89 -21.46 -4.46
N PRO A 42 5.77 -22.17 -5.60
CA PRO A 42 4.55 -22.89 -5.95
C PRO A 42 4.25 -24.00 -4.93
N LEU A 43 2.98 -24.09 -4.51
CA LEU A 43 2.49 -25.11 -3.59
C LEU A 43 1.27 -25.83 -4.21
N ALA A 44 0.96 -27.03 -3.79
CA ALA A 44 -0.14 -27.84 -4.33
C ALA A 44 -1.50 -27.14 -4.30
N HIS A 45 -1.74 -26.24 -3.34
CA HIS A 45 -3.01 -25.55 -3.16
C HIS A 45 -2.90 -24.02 -3.20
N GLY A 46 -1.80 -23.49 -3.80
CA GLY A 46 -1.57 -22.06 -3.89
C GLY A 46 -0.09 -21.71 -4.02
N GLN A 47 0.36 -20.68 -3.32
CA GLN A 47 1.77 -20.27 -3.34
C GLN A 47 2.23 -19.76 -1.98
N GLY A 48 3.52 -19.93 -1.70
CA GLY A 48 4.24 -19.30 -0.61
C GLY A 48 5.03 -18.09 -1.12
N LEU A 49 5.06 -17.02 -0.33
CA LEU A 49 5.85 -15.82 -0.59
C LEU A 49 6.84 -15.67 0.56
N LEU A 50 8.13 -15.69 0.25
CA LEU A 50 9.20 -15.39 1.19
C LEU A 50 9.73 -13.99 0.87
N MET A 51 9.57 -13.08 1.82
CA MET A 51 9.92 -11.67 1.64
C MET A 51 10.95 -11.24 2.69
N PRO A 52 12.24 -11.57 2.47
CA PRO A 52 13.33 -11.14 3.35
C PRO A 52 13.67 -9.67 3.14
N SER A 53 14.24 -9.05 4.17
CA SER A 53 14.86 -7.72 4.09
C SER A 53 15.83 -7.52 5.25
N GLU A 54 16.89 -6.74 5.04
CA GLU A 54 17.84 -6.36 6.06
C GLU A 54 18.11 -4.86 6.00
N SER A 55 17.94 -4.15 7.11
CA SER A 55 18.24 -2.73 7.22
C SER A 55 18.33 -2.29 8.67
N GLY A 56 19.14 -1.26 8.95
CA GLY A 56 19.17 -0.59 10.26
C GLY A 56 19.50 -1.48 11.45
N GLY A 57 20.31 -2.54 11.24
CA GLY A 57 20.67 -3.52 12.27
C GLY A 57 19.62 -4.60 12.53
N TRP A 58 18.64 -4.71 11.64
CA TRP A 58 17.58 -5.71 11.71
C TRP A 58 17.51 -6.53 10.44
N PHE A 59 17.30 -7.83 10.58
CA PHE A 59 16.92 -8.73 9.51
C PHE A 59 15.52 -9.26 9.78
N GLY A 60 14.70 -9.40 8.75
CA GLY A 60 13.40 -10.02 8.92
C GLY A 60 12.91 -10.72 7.68
N VAL A 61 11.97 -11.63 7.85
CA VAL A 61 11.34 -12.34 6.75
C VAL A 61 9.85 -12.53 7.00
N LYS A 62 9.03 -12.09 6.03
CA LYS A 62 7.63 -12.47 5.99
C LYS A 62 7.47 -13.78 5.23
N VAL A 63 6.84 -14.74 5.87
CA VAL A 63 6.34 -15.95 5.23
C VAL A 63 4.84 -15.79 5.07
N ALA A 64 4.40 -15.58 3.82
CA ALA A 64 2.99 -15.46 3.50
C ALA A 64 2.54 -16.61 2.58
N THR A 65 1.30 -17.04 2.71
CA THR A 65 0.71 -18.04 1.83
C THR A 65 -0.57 -17.49 1.20
N VAL A 66 -0.74 -17.75 -0.08
CA VAL A 66 -1.96 -17.42 -0.83
C VAL A 66 -2.62 -18.72 -1.26
N ALA A 67 -3.79 -19.00 -0.72
CA ALA A 67 -4.58 -20.20 -0.99
C ALA A 67 -5.94 -19.80 -1.60
N PRO A 68 -6.07 -19.71 -2.95
CA PRO A 68 -7.28 -19.25 -3.62
C PRO A 68 -8.53 -20.08 -3.26
N GLY A 69 -8.38 -21.38 -3.05
CA GLY A 69 -9.46 -22.31 -2.69
C GLY A 69 -10.02 -22.14 -1.27
N ASN A 70 -9.37 -21.37 -0.40
CA ASN A 70 -9.82 -21.16 0.97
C ASN A 70 -11.15 -20.43 1.07
N ALA A 71 -11.45 -19.53 0.13
CA ALA A 71 -12.72 -18.80 0.11
C ALA A 71 -13.95 -19.73 0.10
N ALA A 72 -13.88 -20.83 -0.66
CA ALA A 72 -14.94 -21.83 -0.71
C ALA A 72 -15.11 -22.63 0.61
N ARG A 73 -14.11 -22.54 1.50
CA ARG A 73 -14.09 -23.20 2.82
C ARG A 73 -14.38 -22.24 3.97
N GLY A 74 -14.70 -20.98 3.69
CA GLY A 74 -14.85 -19.93 4.70
C GLY A 74 -13.56 -19.56 5.44
N LEU A 75 -12.39 -19.89 4.87
CA LEU A 75 -11.07 -19.62 5.45
C LEU A 75 -10.42 -18.41 4.77
N PRO A 76 -9.50 -17.70 5.47
CA PRO A 76 -8.74 -16.62 4.88
C PRO A 76 -7.94 -17.08 3.65
N ARG A 77 -8.01 -16.29 2.56
CA ARG A 77 -7.22 -16.54 1.36
C ARG A 77 -5.72 -16.34 1.60
N ILE A 78 -5.36 -15.41 2.49
CA ILE A 78 -3.98 -15.05 2.80
C ILE A 78 -3.74 -15.29 4.28
N ASN A 79 -2.64 -15.99 4.59
CA ASN A 79 -2.10 -16.12 5.93
C ASN A 79 -0.64 -15.66 5.90
N ALA A 80 -0.14 -15.11 7.00
CA ALA A 80 1.24 -14.65 7.05
C ALA A 80 1.77 -14.61 8.48
N THR A 81 3.06 -14.89 8.61
CA THR A 81 3.84 -14.73 9.84
C THR A 81 5.10 -13.94 9.50
N TYR A 82 5.57 -13.10 10.41
CA TYR A 82 6.80 -12.33 10.27
C TYR A 82 7.80 -12.72 11.36
N LEU A 83 9.01 -13.06 10.95
CA LEU A 83 10.15 -13.32 11.85
C LEU A 83 11.08 -12.12 11.82
N LEU A 84 11.40 -11.57 13.00
CA LEU A 84 12.34 -10.47 13.18
C LEU A 84 13.59 -10.96 13.93
N HIS A 85 14.76 -10.59 13.43
CA HIS A 85 16.06 -10.97 13.97
C HIS A 85 16.93 -9.73 14.21
N ASP A 86 17.80 -9.81 15.20
CA ASP A 86 18.95 -8.93 15.33
C ASP A 86 19.97 -9.27 14.25
N SER A 87 20.35 -8.30 13.44
CA SER A 87 21.21 -8.53 12.26
C SER A 87 22.65 -8.87 12.65
N ALA A 88 23.16 -8.38 13.77
CA ALA A 88 24.54 -8.63 14.20
C ALA A 88 24.75 -10.06 14.72
N THR A 89 23.73 -10.63 15.36
CA THR A 89 23.79 -11.95 15.98
C THR A 89 22.99 -13.01 15.26
N LEU A 90 22.12 -12.60 14.32
CA LEU A 90 21.12 -13.40 13.61
C LEU A 90 20.14 -14.15 14.55
N ARG A 91 20.06 -13.74 15.81
CA ARG A 91 19.13 -14.34 16.77
C ARG A 91 17.71 -13.85 16.53
N PRO A 92 16.70 -14.75 16.54
CA PRO A 92 15.31 -14.32 16.48
C PRO A 92 14.95 -13.51 17.74
N VAL A 93 14.36 -12.34 17.55
CA VAL A 93 13.94 -11.44 18.65
C VAL A 93 12.42 -11.36 18.76
N ALA A 94 11.69 -11.47 17.62
CA ALA A 94 10.25 -11.42 17.66
C ALA A 94 9.58 -12.27 16.56
N LEU A 95 8.37 -12.76 16.90
CA LEU A 95 7.41 -13.36 15.97
C LEU A 95 6.18 -12.47 15.93
N LEU A 96 5.76 -12.01 14.74
CA LEU A 96 4.65 -11.10 14.56
C LEU A 96 3.53 -11.71 13.70
N ASP A 97 2.28 -11.32 13.96
CA ASP A 97 1.16 -11.55 13.04
C ASP A 97 1.42 -10.82 11.72
N GLY A 98 1.71 -11.59 10.66
CA GLY A 98 2.08 -11.07 9.35
C GLY A 98 0.88 -10.52 8.56
N VAL A 99 -0.35 -10.96 8.89
CA VAL A 99 -1.57 -10.42 8.24
C VAL A 99 -1.84 -9.01 8.76
N ALA A 100 -1.81 -8.81 10.08
CA ALA A 100 -1.95 -7.49 10.69
C ALA A 100 -0.83 -6.54 10.23
N LEU A 101 0.41 -7.06 10.14
CA LEU A 101 1.56 -6.30 9.63
C LEU A 101 1.32 -5.85 8.18
N THR A 102 0.90 -6.76 7.29
CA THR A 102 0.62 -6.43 5.89
C THR A 102 -0.52 -5.40 5.77
N THR A 103 -1.59 -5.56 6.55
CA THR A 103 -2.72 -4.62 6.56
C THR A 103 -2.30 -3.21 7.01
N LEU A 104 -1.33 -3.12 7.89
CA LEU A 104 -0.84 -1.84 8.43
C LEU A 104 0.22 -1.20 7.51
N ARG A 105 1.22 -1.98 7.02
CA ARG A 105 2.37 -1.43 6.27
C ARG A 105 2.01 -0.97 4.86
N THR A 106 1.06 -1.65 4.19
CA THR A 106 0.71 -1.31 2.79
C THR A 106 0.12 0.10 2.68
N PRO A 107 -0.92 0.47 3.45
CA PRO A 107 -1.40 1.86 3.46
C PRO A 107 -0.34 2.85 3.94
N ALA A 108 0.52 2.42 4.88
CA ALA A 108 1.56 3.28 5.42
C ALA A 108 2.57 3.71 4.34
N VAL A 109 3.00 2.80 3.47
CA VAL A 109 3.90 3.11 2.35
C VAL A 109 3.21 4.03 1.34
N SER A 110 1.97 3.71 0.94
CA SER A 110 1.20 4.52 -0.01
C SER A 110 1.05 5.96 0.49
N VAL A 111 0.67 6.14 1.76
CA VAL A 111 0.49 7.48 2.35
C VAL A 111 1.84 8.17 2.58
N ALA A 112 2.87 7.46 3.04
CA ALA A 112 4.21 8.03 3.23
C ALA A 112 4.78 8.60 1.92
N ALA A 113 4.52 7.92 0.80
CA ALA A 113 4.96 8.32 -0.53
C ALA A 113 4.39 9.68 -0.99
N CYS A 114 3.14 9.98 -0.62
CA CYS A 114 2.42 11.16 -1.10
C CYS A 114 1.97 12.12 0.02
N LEU A 115 2.42 11.95 1.27
CA LEU A 115 1.92 12.69 2.43
C LEU A 115 1.98 14.21 2.25
N ASP A 116 3.04 14.71 1.66
CA ASP A 116 3.20 16.16 1.45
C ASP A 116 2.16 16.68 0.44
N ARG A 117 1.85 15.90 -0.62
CA ARG A 117 0.76 16.22 -1.56
C ARG A 117 -0.61 16.17 -0.87
N LEU A 118 -0.88 15.17 -0.02
CA LEU A 118 -2.14 15.09 0.74
C LEU A 118 -2.33 16.30 1.66
N ARG A 119 -1.26 16.77 2.30
CA ARG A 119 -1.29 17.98 3.14
C ARG A 119 -1.58 19.25 2.34
N VAL A 120 -0.98 19.38 1.17
CA VAL A 120 -1.25 20.52 0.26
C VAL A 120 -2.72 20.52 -0.18
N LEU A 121 -3.25 19.36 -0.59
CA LEU A 121 -4.68 19.23 -0.95
C LEU A 121 -5.61 19.58 0.22
N ALA A 122 -5.28 19.10 1.43
CA ALA A 122 -6.10 19.35 2.61
C ALA A 122 -6.05 20.82 3.09
N ALA A 123 -4.99 21.57 2.77
CA ALA A 123 -4.86 22.98 3.13
C ALA A 123 -5.92 23.87 2.45
N GLY A 124 -6.55 23.40 1.37
CA GLY A 124 -7.68 24.08 0.72
C GLY A 124 -8.97 24.12 1.56
N GLY A 125 -9.01 23.42 2.71
CA GLY A 125 -10.15 23.37 3.61
C GLY A 125 -11.22 22.34 3.19
N GLY A 126 -12.21 22.11 4.07
CA GLY A 126 -13.34 21.21 3.82
C GLY A 126 -13.06 19.72 3.91
N GLY A 127 -11.78 19.31 4.04
CA GLY A 127 -11.37 17.91 4.08
C GLY A 127 -11.36 17.21 2.70
N LEU A 128 -10.60 16.12 2.58
CA LEU A 128 -10.44 15.38 1.33
C LEU A 128 -11.61 14.43 1.07
N ARG A 129 -11.98 14.28 -0.20
CA ARG A 129 -12.95 13.28 -0.67
C ARG A 129 -12.21 12.06 -1.17
N LEU A 130 -12.51 10.91 -0.57
CA LEU A 130 -11.90 9.63 -0.91
C LEU A 130 -12.88 8.76 -1.69
N VAL A 131 -12.40 8.14 -2.78
CA VAL A 131 -13.09 7.04 -3.45
C VAL A 131 -12.22 5.81 -3.36
N VAL A 132 -12.76 4.73 -2.80
CA VAL A 132 -12.02 3.49 -2.52
C VAL A 132 -12.66 2.34 -3.31
N PHE A 133 -11.96 1.84 -4.30
CA PHE A 133 -12.33 0.62 -5.01
C PHE A 133 -11.83 -0.59 -4.22
N GLY A 134 -12.78 -1.37 -3.66
CA GLY A 134 -12.52 -2.52 -2.80
C GLY A 134 -12.86 -2.26 -1.33
N ALA A 135 -13.81 -3.04 -0.79
CA ALA A 135 -14.29 -2.94 0.60
C ALA A 135 -13.49 -3.83 1.59
N GLY A 136 -12.36 -4.38 1.16
CA GLY A 136 -11.52 -5.26 1.97
C GLY A 136 -10.58 -4.51 2.93
N PRO A 137 -9.77 -5.26 3.72
CA PRO A 137 -8.87 -4.68 4.73
C PRO A 137 -7.89 -3.62 4.20
N GLN A 138 -7.48 -3.73 2.92
CA GLN A 138 -6.59 -2.73 2.31
C GLN A 138 -7.33 -1.42 2.03
N GLY A 139 -8.57 -1.46 1.54
CA GLY A 139 -9.39 -0.25 1.34
C GLY A 139 -9.63 0.48 2.66
N GLU A 140 -10.05 -0.25 3.70
CA GLU A 140 -10.22 0.29 5.05
C GLU A 140 -8.92 0.89 5.62
N GLY A 141 -7.81 0.14 5.49
CA GLY A 141 -6.50 0.58 5.96
C GLY A 141 -6.03 1.86 5.30
N HIS A 142 -6.24 2.03 3.99
CA HIS A 142 -5.89 3.26 3.28
C HIS A 142 -6.73 4.44 3.74
N ALA A 143 -8.06 4.25 3.88
CA ALA A 143 -8.92 5.31 4.43
C ALA A 143 -8.50 5.71 5.84
N ALA A 144 -8.17 4.74 6.70
CA ALA A 144 -7.67 5.00 8.05
C ALA A 144 -6.31 5.72 8.05
N ALA A 145 -5.39 5.33 7.17
CA ALA A 145 -4.07 5.95 7.07
C ALA A 145 -4.16 7.41 6.56
N VAL A 146 -5.02 7.70 5.59
CA VAL A 146 -5.25 9.09 5.15
C VAL A 146 -5.87 9.91 6.28
N ARG A 147 -6.93 9.41 6.94
CA ARG A 147 -7.59 10.09 8.08
C ARG A 147 -6.64 10.37 9.25
N ALA A 148 -5.64 9.53 9.46
CA ALA A 148 -4.65 9.73 10.53
C ALA A 148 -3.72 10.94 10.29
N HIS A 149 -3.70 11.51 9.08
CA HIS A 149 -2.74 12.54 8.70
C HIS A 149 -3.38 13.84 8.19
N VAL A 150 -4.58 13.76 7.61
CA VAL A 150 -5.29 14.90 7.04
C VAL A 150 -6.80 14.79 7.27
N PRO A 151 -7.54 15.91 7.36
CA PRO A 151 -8.99 15.88 7.41
C PRO A 151 -9.60 15.21 6.17
N VAL A 152 -10.59 14.34 6.37
CA VAL A 152 -11.34 13.65 5.31
C VAL A 152 -12.82 14.04 5.44
N ALA A 153 -13.37 14.57 4.37
CA ALA A 153 -14.76 15.04 4.32
C ALA A 153 -15.75 13.87 4.14
N ASP A 154 -15.44 12.98 3.19
CA ASP A 154 -16.24 11.78 2.97
C ASP A 154 -15.43 10.66 2.31
N VAL A 155 -15.89 9.43 2.52
CA VAL A 155 -15.35 8.21 1.89
C VAL A 155 -16.46 7.48 1.17
N THR A 156 -16.30 7.30 -0.13
CA THR A 156 -17.16 6.46 -0.96
C THR A 156 -16.44 5.17 -1.32
N VAL A 157 -16.99 4.04 -0.92
CA VAL A 157 -16.52 2.72 -1.36
C VAL A 157 -17.22 2.33 -2.65
N VAL A 158 -16.48 1.72 -3.56
CA VAL A 158 -17.00 1.18 -4.83
C VAL A 158 -16.64 -0.30 -4.91
N THR A 159 -17.64 -1.15 -5.16
CA THR A 159 -17.44 -2.57 -5.46
C THR A 159 -18.34 -2.96 -6.64
N ARG A 160 -18.15 -4.15 -7.22
CA ARG A 160 -18.95 -4.60 -8.36
C ARG A 160 -20.45 -4.53 -8.09
N ARG A 161 -20.92 -4.91 -6.91
CA ARG A 161 -22.36 -5.02 -6.60
C ARG A 161 -22.91 -3.88 -5.75
N GLY A 162 -22.04 -3.05 -5.15
CA GLY A 162 -22.46 -2.11 -4.11
C GLY A 162 -22.98 -2.84 -2.86
N GLY A 163 -23.68 -2.11 -2.00
CA GLY A 163 -24.27 -2.66 -0.78
C GLY A 163 -24.43 -1.62 0.33
N PRO A 164 -24.71 -2.03 1.57
CA PRO A 164 -24.66 -1.13 2.72
C PRO A 164 -23.23 -0.61 2.91
N ALA A 165 -23.10 0.66 3.32
CA ALA A 165 -21.80 1.24 3.60
C ALA A 165 -21.14 0.54 4.80
N PRO A 166 -19.87 0.10 4.68
CA PRO A 166 -19.16 -0.41 5.86
C PRO A 166 -18.91 0.73 6.86
N GLY A 167 -18.75 0.39 8.14
CA GLY A 167 -18.68 1.38 9.23
C GLY A 167 -17.55 2.42 9.12
N TRP A 168 -16.61 2.22 8.20
CA TRP A 168 -15.51 3.15 7.93
C TRP A 168 -15.73 4.05 6.69
N ALA A 169 -16.86 3.89 5.97
CA ALA A 169 -17.20 4.67 4.78
C ALA A 169 -18.60 5.28 4.90
N ASP A 170 -18.79 6.41 4.22
CA ASP A 170 -20.07 7.15 4.23
C ASP A 170 -21.04 6.63 3.16
N ARG A 171 -20.51 6.07 2.05
CA ARG A 171 -21.29 5.53 0.93
C ARG A 171 -20.67 4.25 0.38
N HIS A 172 -21.53 3.39 -0.14
CA HIS A 172 -21.11 2.19 -0.88
C HIS A 172 -21.89 2.10 -2.19
N LEU A 173 -21.19 2.24 -3.30
CA LEU A 173 -21.75 2.28 -4.63
C LEU A 173 -21.40 1.01 -5.42
N SER A 174 -22.25 0.67 -6.39
CA SER A 174 -21.90 -0.30 -7.43
C SER A 174 -21.05 0.37 -8.51
N ALA A 175 -20.05 -0.36 -9.02
CA ALA A 175 -19.24 0.10 -10.16
C ALA A 175 -20.12 0.36 -11.40
N ASP A 176 -21.10 -0.50 -11.63
CA ASP A 176 -22.02 -0.44 -12.80
C ASP A 176 -23.18 0.54 -12.58
N GLY A 177 -23.35 1.10 -11.40
CA GLY A 177 -24.52 1.88 -10.97
C GLY A 177 -24.53 3.36 -11.37
N GLY A 178 -23.66 3.82 -12.27
CA GLY A 178 -23.64 5.19 -12.81
C GLY A 178 -23.15 6.28 -11.84
N GLY A 179 -23.14 6.05 -10.52
CA GLY A 179 -22.73 7.04 -9.52
C GLY A 179 -21.22 7.08 -9.24
N ALA A 180 -20.51 5.98 -9.47
CA ALA A 180 -19.08 5.84 -9.15
C ALA A 180 -18.23 6.86 -9.94
N GLY A 181 -18.47 7.02 -11.24
CA GLY A 181 -17.73 7.97 -12.08
C GLY A 181 -17.91 9.43 -11.63
N ALA A 182 -19.09 9.81 -11.15
CA ALA A 182 -19.31 11.14 -10.61
C ALA A 182 -18.50 11.39 -9.32
N GLN A 183 -18.35 10.37 -8.49
CA GLN A 183 -17.50 10.46 -7.29
C GLN A 183 -16.01 10.55 -7.66
N VAL A 184 -15.54 9.75 -8.64
CA VAL A 184 -14.15 9.81 -9.11
C VAL A 184 -13.81 11.21 -9.64
N ARG A 185 -14.68 11.86 -10.42
CA ARG A 185 -14.46 13.24 -10.90
C ARG A 185 -14.28 14.27 -9.78
N ARG A 186 -14.83 14.03 -8.62
CA ARG A 186 -14.76 14.92 -7.46
C ARG A 186 -13.74 14.50 -6.42
N ALA A 187 -13.14 13.32 -6.58
CA ALA A 187 -12.21 12.76 -5.62
C ALA A 187 -10.90 13.55 -5.56
N ASP A 188 -10.41 13.78 -4.35
CA ASP A 188 -9.06 14.25 -4.07
C ASP A 188 -8.09 13.07 -4.00
N VAL A 189 -8.59 11.92 -3.53
CA VAL A 189 -7.84 10.67 -3.43
C VAL A 189 -8.68 9.52 -3.97
N VAL A 190 -8.10 8.72 -4.86
CA VAL A 190 -8.67 7.46 -5.34
C VAL A 190 -7.77 6.33 -4.84
N VAL A 191 -8.35 5.31 -4.24
CA VAL A 191 -7.63 4.09 -3.81
C VAL A 191 -8.15 2.92 -4.64
N THR A 192 -7.25 2.14 -5.26
CA THR A 192 -7.60 0.86 -5.85
C THR A 192 -6.93 -0.27 -5.07
N ALA A 193 -7.76 -1.10 -4.43
CA ALA A 193 -7.36 -2.19 -3.54
C ALA A 193 -8.22 -3.42 -3.80
N THR A 194 -8.28 -3.82 -5.08
CA THR A 194 -9.13 -4.92 -5.56
C THR A 194 -8.30 -6.13 -6.01
N SER A 195 -8.97 -7.20 -6.36
CA SER A 195 -8.39 -8.35 -7.05
C SER A 195 -8.76 -8.37 -8.55
N ALA A 196 -9.08 -7.21 -9.10
CA ALA A 196 -9.41 -7.08 -10.52
C ALA A 196 -8.18 -7.35 -11.39
N ARG A 197 -8.43 -7.87 -12.58
CA ARG A 197 -7.39 -8.07 -13.62
C ARG A 197 -7.50 -7.03 -14.74
N GLU A 198 -8.59 -6.27 -14.76
CA GLU A 198 -8.91 -5.21 -15.70
C GLU A 198 -9.13 -3.89 -14.95
N PRO A 199 -8.94 -2.74 -15.61
CA PRO A 199 -9.09 -1.43 -14.99
C PRO A 199 -10.43 -1.23 -14.29
N VAL A 200 -10.39 -0.74 -13.06
CA VAL A 200 -11.58 -0.43 -12.26
C VAL A 200 -11.91 1.07 -12.24
N VAL A 201 -11.00 1.89 -12.77
CA VAL A 201 -11.14 3.35 -12.86
C VAL A 201 -10.96 3.77 -14.31
N ASP A 202 -11.89 4.58 -14.83
CA ASP A 202 -11.69 5.32 -16.08
C ASP A 202 -10.76 6.51 -15.79
N GLY A 203 -9.54 6.43 -16.29
CA GLY A 203 -8.50 7.42 -16.03
C GLY A 203 -8.83 8.84 -16.50
N ARG A 204 -9.76 8.99 -17.47
CA ARG A 204 -10.25 10.30 -17.92
C ARG A 204 -11.07 11.03 -16.88
N LEU A 205 -11.59 10.31 -15.88
CA LEU A 205 -12.41 10.87 -14.82
C LEU A 205 -11.58 11.39 -13.64
N VAL A 206 -10.34 10.93 -13.50
CA VAL A 206 -9.45 11.36 -12.41
C VAL A 206 -9.02 12.80 -12.69
N ARG A 207 -9.33 13.72 -11.78
CA ARG A 207 -8.99 15.13 -11.97
C ARG A 207 -7.49 15.39 -11.84
N ASP A 208 -7.02 16.44 -12.47
CA ASP A 208 -5.66 16.91 -12.28
C ASP A 208 -5.42 17.28 -10.80
N GLY A 209 -4.22 17.04 -10.33
CA GLY A 209 -3.83 17.23 -8.93
C GLY A 209 -4.30 16.14 -7.96
N ALA A 210 -5.24 15.26 -8.34
CA ALA A 210 -5.65 14.15 -7.49
C ALA A 210 -4.52 13.14 -7.24
N VAL A 211 -4.63 12.41 -6.13
CA VAL A 211 -3.73 11.30 -5.77
C VAL A 211 -4.44 9.98 -6.01
N VAL A 212 -3.78 9.03 -6.67
CA VAL A 212 -4.26 7.67 -6.88
C VAL A 212 -3.31 6.69 -6.19
N LEU A 213 -3.83 5.87 -5.26
CA LEU A 213 -3.08 4.86 -4.53
C LEU A 213 -3.48 3.48 -5.06
N ALA A 214 -2.62 2.85 -5.85
CA ALA A 214 -2.91 1.59 -6.53
C ALA A 214 -2.11 0.44 -5.91
N VAL A 215 -2.79 -0.51 -5.26
CA VAL A 215 -2.15 -1.57 -4.47
C VAL A 215 -2.66 -2.98 -4.74
N GLY A 216 -3.73 -3.14 -5.53
CA GLY A 216 -4.38 -4.44 -5.69
C GLY A 216 -3.65 -5.38 -6.63
N SER A 217 -3.04 -4.87 -7.70
CA SER A 217 -2.29 -5.68 -8.64
C SER A 217 -0.80 -5.79 -8.24
N HIS A 218 -0.28 -7.00 -8.29
CA HIS A 218 1.14 -7.36 -8.11
C HIS A 218 1.55 -8.50 -9.05
N GLU A 219 0.85 -8.61 -10.18
CA GLU A 219 1.09 -9.56 -11.28
C GLU A 219 1.23 -8.75 -12.56
N PRO A 220 2.19 -9.07 -13.45
CA PRO A 220 2.49 -8.24 -14.63
C PRO A 220 1.37 -8.22 -15.68
N ASP A 221 0.44 -9.17 -15.62
CA ASP A 221 -0.69 -9.36 -16.54
C ASP A 221 -2.05 -8.96 -15.93
N ALA A 222 -2.05 -8.26 -14.79
CA ALA A 222 -3.25 -7.76 -14.13
C ALA A 222 -3.09 -6.30 -13.73
N ARG A 223 -4.11 -5.46 -13.98
CA ARG A 223 -4.08 -4.03 -13.67
C ARG A 223 -5.39 -3.52 -13.11
N GLU A 224 -5.32 -2.47 -12.29
CA GLU A 224 -6.47 -1.74 -11.77
C GLU A 224 -6.66 -0.38 -12.46
N LEU A 225 -5.59 0.16 -13.06
CA LEU A 225 -5.56 1.45 -13.74
C LEU A 225 -5.43 1.25 -15.26
N ASP A 226 -6.07 2.12 -16.03
CA ASP A 226 -5.95 2.13 -17.48
C ASP A 226 -4.72 2.90 -17.96
N SER A 227 -4.32 2.67 -19.19
CA SER A 227 -3.17 3.32 -19.81
C SER A 227 -3.39 4.82 -20.04
N VAL A 228 -4.64 5.28 -20.08
CA VAL A 228 -4.96 6.71 -20.18
C VAL A 228 -4.52 7.44 -18.92
N LEU A 229 -4.83 6.89 -17.75
CA LEU A 229 -4.37 7.46 -16.48
C LEU A 229 -2.84 7.37 -16.34
N MET A 230 -2.27 6.20 -16.64
CA MET A 230 -0.83 5.97 -16.50
C MET A 230 -0.01 6.92 -17.40
N GLY A 231 -0.48 7.19 -18.62
CA GLY A 231 0.20 8.08 -19.57
C GLY A 231 0.09 9.56 -19.27
N ARG A 232 -0.92 9.99 -18.48
CA ARG A 232 -1.11 11.41 -18.13
C ARG A 232 -0.69 11.77 -16.71
N ALA A 233 -0.38 10.78 -15.87
CA ALA A 233 -0.03 10.97 -14.47
C ALA A 233 1.48 11.11 -14.27
N THR A 234 1.86 11.67 -13.13
CA THR A 234 3.18 11.41 -12.54
C THR A 234 3.10 10.06 -11.84
N VAL A 235 3.94 9.11 -12.23
CA VAL A 235 3.90 7.73 -11.69
C VAL A 235 5.05 7.53 -10.71
N LEU A 236 4.73 7.36 -9.44
CA LEU A 236 5.66 7.08 -8.37
C LEU A 236 5.54 5.61 -7.96
N VAL A 237 6.64 4.89 -7.97
CA VAL A 237 6.74 3.47 -7.61
C VAL A 237 7.66 3.26 -6.41
N GLU A 238 7.52 2.14 -5.73
CA GLU A 238 8.36 1.80 -4.58
C GLU A 238 9.82 1.47 -4.99
N SER A 239 9.99 0.80 -6.13
CA SER A 239 11.25 0.43 -6.75
C SER A 239 11.02 0.27 -8.24
N ARG A 240 11.92 0.78 -9.07
CA ARG A 240 11.85 0.65 -10.53
C ARG A 240 11.93 -0.83 -10.95
N ALA A 241 12.87 -1.57 -10.39
CA ALA A 241 13.07 -2.98 -10.71
C ALA A 241 11.83 -3.83 -10.35
N THR A 242 11.21 -3.58 -9.20
CA THR A 242 9.98 -4.26 -8.78
C THR A 242 8.80 -3.87 -9.65
N ALA A 243 8.64 -2.58 -9.98
CA ALA A 243 7.54 -2.10 -10.79
C ALA A 243 7.58 -2.70 -12.21
N LEU A 244 8.75 -2.74 -12.85
CA LEU A 244 8.93 -3.30 -14.19
C LEU A 244 8.73 -4.83 -14.24
N ARG A 245 8.86 -5.53 -13.11
CA ARG A 245 8.69 -6.99 -13.03
C ARG A 245 7.27 -7.40 -12.64
N GLU A 246 6.60 -6.65 -11.75
CA GLU A 246 5.41 -7.14 -11.04
C GLU A 246 4.19 -6.21 -11.14
N ALA A 247 4.39 -4.91 -11.43
CA ALA A 247 3.28 -3.95 -11.44
C ALA A 247 2.57 -3.95 -12.80
N GLY A 248 1.52 -4.74 -12.97
CA GLY A 248 0.80 -4.82 -14.24
C GLY A 248 0.27 -3.47 -14.73
N ASP A 249 -0.11 -2.55 -13.83
CA ASP A 249 -0.48 -1.18 -14.18
C ASP A 249 0.67 -0.45 -14.93
N VAL A 250 1.92 -0.70 -14.53
CA VAL A 250 3.12 -0.13 -15.15
C VAL A 250 3.53 -0.93 -16.39
N VAL A 251 3.67 -2.26 -16.25
CA VAL A 251 4.15 -3.15 -17.32
C VAL A 251 3.27 -3.04 -18.55
N MET A 252 1.95 -3.11 -18.38
CA MET A 252 1.00 -3.05 -19.49
C MET A 252 0.95 -1.65 -20.11
N ALA A 253 1.02 -0.57 -19.33
CA ALA A 253 1.06 0.80 -19.84
C ALA A 253 2.34 1.07 -20.68
N ILE A 254 3.48 0.53 -20.25
CA ILE A 254 4.73 0.60 -21.03
C ILE A 254 4.59 -0.18 -22.34
N HIS A 255 4.05 -1.40 -22.29
CA HIS A 255 3.86 -2.23 -23.48
C HIS A 255 2.90 -1.60 -24.50
N GLU A 256 1.92 -0.84 -24.02
CA GLU A 256 0.97 -0.08 -24.85
C GLU A 256 1.51 1.29 -25.31
N GLY A 257 2.74 1.66 -24.92
CA GLY A 257 3.40 2.90 -25.31
C GLY A 257 2.86 4.16 -24.60
N SER A 258 2.11 4.01 -23.50
CA SER A 258 1.51 5.12 -22.77
C SER A 258 2.43 5.66 -21.64
N LEU A 259 3.46 4.91 -21.25
CA LEU A 259 4.41 5.25 -20.21
C LEU A 259 5.80 4.79 -20.63
N ALA A 260 6.85 5.57 -20.38
CA ALA A 260 8.21 5.11 -20.56
C ALA A 260 8.83 4.64 -19.23
N PRO A 261 9.74 3.63 -19.23
CA PRO A 261 10.40 3.17 -18.02
C PRO A 261 11.14 4.29 -17.25
N ASP A 262 11.69 5.25 -17.98
CA ASP A 262 12.45 6.37 -17.41
C ASP A 262 11.55 7.44 -16.79
N ASP A 263 10.26 7.47 -17.09
CA ASP A 263 9.29 8.40 -16.47
C ASP A 263 8.90 7.98 -15.03
N LEU A 264 9.29 6.77 -14.60
CA LEU A 264 9.00 6.29 -13.27
C LEU A 264 9.85 7.04 -12.23
N ILE A 265 9.19 7.64 -11.24
CA ILE A 265 9.81 8.19 -10.04
C ILE A 265 9.82 7.11 -8.96
N THR A 266 10.89 7.00 -8.17
CA THR A 266 11.02 5.96 -7.14
C THR A 266 11.03 6.53 -5.72
N LEU A 267 10.78 5.66 -4.73
CA LEU A 267 10.91 6.03 -3.32
C LEU A 267 12.38 6.20 -2.88
N ALA A 268 13.35 5.75 -3.67
CA ALA A 268 14.78 5.99 -3.45
C ALA A 268 15.15 7.47 -3.65
N GLU A 269 14.37 8.19 -4.47
CA GLU A 269 14.62 9.61 -4.67
C GLU A 269 14.38 10.41 -3.38
N PRO A 270 15.21 11.46 -3.13
CA PRO A 270 15.10 12.25 -1.92
C PRO A 270 13.69 12.78 -1.69
N THR A 271 13.21 12.77 -0.44
CA THR A 271 11.86 13.25 -0.09
C THR A 271 11.63 14.72 -0.51
N GLY A 272 12.69 15.52 -0.58
CA GLY A 272 12.65 16.90 -1.08
C GLY A 272 12.19 17.01 -2.53
N SER A 273 12.72 16.18 -3.43
CA SER A 273 12.33 16.19 -4.85
C SER A 273 10.87 15.77 -5.07
N ARG A 274 10.29 15.01 -4.15
CA ARG A 274 8.87 14.59 -4.20
C ARG A 274 7.88 15.70 -3.80
N ARG A 275 8.34 16.78 -3.15
CA ARG A 275 7.50 17.96 -2.87
C ARG A 275 7.21 18.78 -4.10
N ASP A 276 8.12 18.76 -5.07
CA ASP A 276 8.06 19.57 -6.30
C ASP A 276 7.42 18.81 -7.46
N LEU A 277 6.77 17.66 -7.18
CA LEU A 277 6.05 16.92 -8.22
C LEU A 277 4.92 17.76 -8.82
N PRO A 278 4.72 17.72 -10.15
CA PRO A 278 3.72 18.53 -10.85
C PRO A 278 2.33 18.40 -10.23
N ALA A 279 1.68 19.54 -9.97
CA ALA A 279 0.34 19.58 -9.41
C ALA A 279 -0.76 19.67 -10.49
N ASP A 280 -0.37 19.88 -11.74
CA ASP A 280 -1.21 20.02 -12.92
C ASP A 280 -1.59 18.69 -13.57
N ARG A 281 -1.23 17.57 -12.93
CA ARG A 281 -1.58 16.20 -13.37
C ARG A 281 -1.83 15.30 -12.15
N PRO A 282 -2.48 14.14 -12.32
CA PRO A 282 -2.65 13.18 -11.24
C PRO A 282 -1.30 12.63 -10.77
N LEU A 283 -1.20 12.33 -9.46
CA LEU A 283 -0.09 11.56 -8.90
C LEU A 283 -0.56 10.13 -8.66
N VAL A 284 -0.02 9.16 -9.38
CA VAL A 284 -0.24 7.74 -9.14
C VAL A 284 0.89 7.21 -8.26
N VAL A 285 0.56 6.65 -7.11
CA VAL A 285 1.47 5.89 -6.27
C VAL A 285 1.13 4.41 -6.46
N LYS A 286 2.01 3.68 -7.14
CA LYS A 286 1.84 2.25 -7.40
C LYS A 286 2.80 1.44 -6.54
N THR A 287 2.27 0.51 -5.73
CA THR A 287 3.06 -0.40 -4.91
C THR A 287 2.63 -1.86 -5.11
N CYS A 288 3.61 -2.78 -5.07
CA CYS A 288 3.43 -4.23 -5.11
C CYS A 288 3.75 -4.89 -3.75
N GLY A 289 4.40 -4.14 -2.87
CA GLY A 289 4.84 -4.56 -1.56
C GLY A 289 6.22 -5.23 -1.58
N MET A 290 7.13 -4.75 -0.75
CA MET A 290 8.52 -5.22 -0.61
C MET A 290 8.84 -5.61 0.82
N GLY A 291 9.91 -6.39 1.02
CA GLY A 291 10.34 -6.89 2.33
C GLY A 291 10.68 -5.79 3.31
N TRP A 292 11.37 -4.73 2.85
CA TRP A 292 11.76 -3.60 3.69
C TRP A 292 10.56 -2.90 4.37
N GLN A 293 9.41 -2.87 3.72
CA GLN A 293 8.20 -2.25 4.25
C GLN A 293 7.70 -3.00 5.48
N ASP A 294 7.71 -4.34 5.39
CA ASP A 294 7.37 -5.20 6.52
C ASP A 294 8.41 -5.02 7.64
N LEU A 295 9.70 -4.95 7.30
CA LEU A 295 10.79 -4.81 8.26
C LEU A 295 10.67 -3.54 9.11
N VAL A 296 10.55 -2.37 8.46
CA VAL A 296 10.52 -1.09 9.18
C VAL A 296 9.32 -0.96 10.10
N VAL A 297 8.15 -1.46 9.67
CA VAL A 297 6.93 -1.42 10.47
C VAL A 297 6.98 -2.47 11.59
N ALA A 298 7.55 -3.67 11.35
CA ALA A 298 7.76 -4.68 12.37
C ALA A 298 8.70 -4.21 13.48
N VAL A 299 9.81 -3.57 13.12
CA VAL A 299 10.76 -2.96 14.08
C VAL A 299 10.07 -1.87 14.91
N ALA A 300 9.28 -1.02 14.29
CA ALA A 300 8.54 0.02 15.02
C ALA A 300 7.51 -0.57 16.00
N ALA A 301 6.78 -1.61 15.60
CA ALA A 301 5.84 -2.31 16.46
C ALA A 301 6.55 -3.01 17.63
N HIS A 302 7.67 -3.68 17.37
CA HIS A 302 8.50 -4.33 18.39
C HIS A 302 9.02 -3.33 19.42
N ARG A 303 9.69 -2.26 18.99
CA ARG A 303 10.18 -1.19 19.87
C ARG A 303 9.08 -0.54 20.70
N ARG A 304 7.88 -0.40 20.14
CA ARG A 304 6.72 0.11 20.87
C ARG A 304 6.31 -0.84 22.02
N LYS A 305 6.30 -2.15 21.77
CA LYS A 305 5.96 -3.16 22.77
C LYS A 305 6.99 -3.17 23.91
N GLU A 306 8.29 -3.16 23.58
CA GLU A 306 9.37 -3.10 24.58
C GLU A 306 9.26 -1.86 25.48
N ARG A 307 9.00 -0.68 24.89
CA ARG A 307 8.81 0.56 25.69
C ARG A 307 7.61 0.47 26.63
N LYS A 308 6.55 -0.26 26.26
CA LYS A 308 5.37 -0.44 27.11
C LYS A 308 5.64 -1.42 28.27
N GLU A 309 6.41 -2.45 28.02
CA GLU A 309 6.79 -3.47 29.01
C GLU A 309 7.87 -2.95 29.97
N GLY A 310 8.85 -2.19 29.46
CA GLY A 310 9.91 -1.56 30.28
C GLY A 310 9.45 -0.40 31.18
N LYS A 311 8.18 0.07 31.01
CA LYS A 311 7.57 1.08 31.89
C LYS A 311 6.68 0.48 32.99
N LYS A 312 6.57 -0.85 33.05
CA LYS A 312 5.90 -1.59 34.14
C LYS A 312 6.94 -2.10 35.11
#